data_8faa2be434a0b857ce601f0bdff8f13b
#
_entry.id   8faa2be434a0b857ce601f0bdff8f13b
#
_cell.length_a   1.000
_cell.length_b   1.000
_cell.length_c   1.000
_cell.angle_alpha   90.00
_cell.angle_beta   90.00
_cell.angle_gamma   90.00
#
_symmetry.space_group_name_H-M   'P 1'
#
loop_
_entity.id
_entity.type
_entity.pdbx_description
1 polymer ?
#
loop_
_entity_poly.entity_id
_entity_poly.type
_entity_poly.pdbx_seq_one_letter_code
_entity_poly.pdbx_strand_id
1 'polypeptide(L)'
;MSEQRHGYFGSFGGQFMPETLMNAVIELEEAYNKYKDDPDFVHELEDLHKKYTGRPSLLYYADRMTKDLGGAKIYLKREDLNHTGSHKLNNVIGQMLLAKRMGKTRVIAETGAGQHGVATATIAALMGMECEVYMGAEDCERQALNVYRMELLGAKVHPVTTGTSTLKDAVSEALREWTNRMSDTHYVLGSVMGAHPFPMIVPSSAVKRVSKSLKQKVNCQQLLWLA
;
A
#
# COMPACT_ATOMS: atom_id res chain seq x y z
N MET A 1 24.95 11.65 20.21
CA MET A 1 23.89 11.23 19.23
C MET A 1 24.19 9.78 18.92
N SER A 2 23.31 8.86 19.29
CA SER A 2 23.47 7.44 18.92
C SER A 2 23.37 7.34 17.39
N GLU A 3 24.37 6.77 16.74
CA GLU A 3 24.32 6.47 15.31
C GLU A 3 23.02 5.69 15.04
N GLN A 4 22.17 6.25 14.19
CA GLN A 4 20.94 5.59 13.81
C GLN A 4 21.31 4.37 12.94
N ARG A 5 21.11 3.18 13.48
CA ARG A 5 21.40 1.94 12.77
C ARG A 5 20.58 1.90 11.47
N HIS A 6 21.19 1.45 10.38
CA HIS A 6 20.56 1.35 9.07
C HIS A 6 19.26 0.52 9.12
N GLY A 7 18.17 1.10 8.60
CA GLY A 7 16.84 0.45 8.59
C GLY A 7 16.13 0.36 9.95
N TYR A 8 16.64 1.02 11.00
CA TYR A 8 16.03 1.01 12.33
C TYR A 8 15.33 2.32 12.68
N PHE A 9 14.26 2.20 13.44
CA PHE A 9 13.51 3.28 14.08
C PHE A 9 13.63 3.09 15.59
N GLY A 10 14.64 3.68 16.20
CA GLY A 10 15.00 3.39 17.60
C GLY A 10 15.47 1.93 17.75
N SER A 11 14.76 1.15 18.58
CA SER A 11 15.04 -0.28 18.79
C SER A 11 14.33 -1.22 17.79
N PHE A 12 13.44 -0.69 16.94
CA PHE A 12 12.61 -1.47 16.02
C PHE A 12 13.09 -1.35 14.58
N GLY A 13 12.76 -2.33 13.76
CA GLY A 13 13.09 -2.33 12.33
C GLY A 13 14.22 -3.28 11.98
N GLY A 14 14.97 -2.92 10.95
CA GLY A 14 16.03 -3.74 10.36
C GLY A 14 15.65 -4.35 9.02
N GLN A 15 16.60 -5.02 8.38
CA GLN A 15 16.46 -5.61 7.06
C GLN A 15 16.52 -7.15 7.16
N PHE A 16 15.55 -7.73 7.88
CA PHE A 16 15.46 -9.16 8.11
C PHE A 16 14.60 -9.81 7.03
N MET A 17 15.26 -10.38 6.03
CA MET A 17 14.65 -11.13 4.92
C MET A 17 15.44 -12.41 4.68
N PRO A 18 14.81 -13.46 4.08
CA PRO A 18 15.56 -14.59 3.56
C PRO A 18 16.70 -14.13 2.63
N GLU A 19 17.85 -14.77 2.72
CA GLU A 19 19.03 -14.41 1.93
C GLU A 19 18.73 -14.38 0.42
N THR A 20 17.89 -15.28 -0.05
CA THR A 20 17.42 -15.36 -1.44
C THR A 20 16.72 -14.10 -1.93
N LEU A 21 16.05 -13.34 -1.04
CA LEU A 21 15.33 -12.10 -1.35
C LEU A 21 16.14 -10.84 -1.07
N MET A 22 17.32 -10.96 -0.46
CA MET A 22 18.09 -9.80 -0.02
C MET A 22 18.46 -8.87 -1.20
N ASN A 23 18.84 -9.44 -2.34
CA ASN A 23 19.17 -8.64 -3.53
C ASN A 23 17.98 -7.82 -4.03
N ALA A 24 16.77 -8.38 -4.02
CA ALA A 24 15.55 -7.65 -4.41
C ALA A 24 15.23 -6.50 -3.45
N VAL A 25 15.50 -6.68 -2.17
CA VAL A 25 15.27 -5.66 -1.13
C VAL A 25 16.33 -4.54 -1.23
N ILE A 26 17.58 -4.88 -1.53
CA ILE A 26 18.67 -3.91 -1.77
C ILE A 26 18.35 -3.10 -3.04
N GLU A 27 18.01 -3.76 -4.16
CA GLU A 27 17.59 -3.09 -5.40
C GLU A 27 16.43 -2.11 -5.16
N LEU A 28 15.45 -2.51 -4.36
CA LEU A 28 14.32 -1.68 -4.00
C LEU A 28 14.73 -0.44 -3.19
N GLU A 29 15.67 -0.61 -2.25
CA GLU A 29 16.20 0.49 -1.45
C GLU A 29 16.98 1.50 -2.29
N GLU A 30 17.83 1.02 -3.19
CA GLU A 30 18.61 1.85 -4.12
C GLU A 30 17.66 2.65 -5.02
N ALA A 31 16.65 2.00 -5.58
CA ALA A 31 15.64 2.66 -6.40
C ALA A 31 14.86 3.72 -5.61
N TYR A 32 14.43 3.40 -4.38
CA TYR A 32 13.75 4.36 -3.52
C TYR A 32 14.63 5.58 -3.23
N ASN A 33 15.88 5.37 -2.85
CA ASN A 33 16.80 6.46 -2.57
C ASN A 33 17.10 7.33 -3.79
N LYS A 34 17.10 6.74 -4.99
CA LYS A 34 17.28 7.44 -6.26
C LYS A 34 16.06 8.32 -6.62
N TYR A 35 14.85 7.81 -6.43
CA TYR A 35 13.64 8.43 -6.96
C TYR A 35 12.80 9.21 -5.94
N LYS A 36 12.97 9.02 -4.63
CA LYS A 36 12.15 9.66 -3.59
C LYS A 36 12.12 11.19 -3.65
N ASP A 37 13.21 11.81 -4.10
CA ASP A 37 13.38 13.26 -4.23
C ASP A 37 13.52 13.70 -5.70
N ASP A 38 13.37 12.79 -6.66
CA ASP A 38 13.39 13.08 -8.09
C ASP A 38 12.15 13.90 -8.49
N PRO A 39 12.31 15.11 -9.08
CA PRO A 39 11.19 15.99 -9.37
C PRO A 39 10.17 15.37 -10.32
N ASP A 40 10.59 14.60 -11.32
CA ASP A 40 9.70 13.99 -12.31
C ASP A 40 8.89 12.86 -11.67
N PHE A 41 9.54 12.03 -10.83
CA PHE A 41 8.86 11.00 -10.07
C PHE A 41 7.83 11.58 -9.10
N VAL A 42 8.21 12.61 -8.33
CA VAL A 42 7.32 13.27 -7.37
C VAL A 42 6.14 13.91 -8.09
N HIS A 43 6.38 14.58 -9.22
CA HIS A 43 5.32 15.21 -10.00
C HIS A 43 4.34 14.18 -10.57
N GLU A 44 4.84 13.08 -11.17
CA GLU A 44 4.00 12.01 -11.70
C GLU A 44 3.16 11.35 -10.59
N LEU A 45 3.77 11.07 -9.43
CA LEU A 45 3.07 10.54 -8.27
C LEU A 45 1.96 11.50 -7.78
N GLU A 46 2.27 12.80 -7.73
CA GLU A 46 1.29 13.82 -7.34
C GLU A 46 0.14 13.95 -8.32
N ASP A 47 0.41 13.89 -9.59
CA ASP A 47 -0.58 13.93 -10.65
C ASP A 47 -1.51 12.72 -10.59
N LEU A 48 -0.95 11.52 -10.43
CA LEU A 48 -1.71 10.29 -10.26
C LEU A 48 -2.59 10.33 -8.99
N HIS A 49 -2.04 10.82 -7.87
CA HIS A 49 -2.85 11.01 -6.66
C HIS A 49 -4.01 11.98 -6.88
N LYS A 50 -3.77 13.07 -7.56
CA LYS A 50 -4.80 14.10 -7.78
C LYS A 50 -5.83 13.69 -8.82
N LYS A 51 -5.37 13.17 -9.97
CA LYS A 51 -6.24 12.93 -11.14
C LYS A 51 -6.89 11.55 -11.13
N TYR A 52 -6.22 10.56 -10.56
CA TYR A 52 -6.67 9.16 -10.60
C TYR A 52 -7.21 8.68 -9.26
N THR A 53 -6.50 8.92 -8.14
CA THR A 53 -6.96 8.42 -6.83
C THR A 53 -7.98 9.31 -6.15
N GLY A 54 -8.10 10.59 -6.55
CA GLY A 54 -9.00 11.56 -5.93
C GLY A 54 -8.44 12.22 -4.67
N ARG A 55 -7.12 12.22 -4.48
CA ARG A 55 -6.47 12.86 -3.31
C ARG A 55 -6.06 14.31 -3.58
N PRO A 56 -5.99 15.14 -2.53
CA PRO A 56 -6.27 14.85 -1.12
C PRO A 56 -7.76 14.67 -0.84
N SER A 57 -8.13 13.60 -0.12
CA SER A 57 -9.50 13.44 0.38
C SER A 57 -9.85 14.55 1.37
N LEU A 58 -11.10 15.01 1.35
CA LEU A 58 -11.55 16.09 2.21
C LEU A 58 -11.85 15.61 3.63
N LEU A 59 -11.79 16.54 4.57
CA LEU A 59 -12.34 16.32 5.91
C LEU A 59 -13.84 16.66 5.90
N TYR A 60 -14.63 15.75 6.41
CA TYR A 60 -16.06 15.93 6.61
C TYR A 60 -16.36 16.10 8.11
N TYR A 61 -17.00 17.19 8.50
CA TYR A 61 -17.45 17.38 9.86
C TYR A 61 -18.73 16.58 10.08
N ALA A 62 -18.69 15.59 10.99
CA ALA A 62 -19.81 14.74 11.33
C ALA A 62 -20.66 15.41 12.42
N ASP A 63 -21.44 16.43 12.04
CA ASP A 63 -22.21 17.27 12.97
C ASP A 63 -23.17 16.47 13.84
N ARG A 64 -23.97 15.59 13.24
CA ARG A 64 -24.92 14.76 13.97
C ARG A 64 -24.22 13.83 14.98
N MET A 65 -23.18 13.11 14.54
CA MET A 65 -22.41 12.23 15.41
C MET A 65 -21.74 13.01 16.57
N THR A 66 -21.24 14.22 16.28
CA THR A 66 -20.68 15.12 17.30
C THR A 66 -21.70 15.50 18.35
N LYS A 67 -22.93 15.83 17.95
CA LYS A 67 -24.04 16.20 18.86
C LYS A 67 -24.54 15.01 19.67
N ASP A 68 -24.75 13.88 19.00
CA ASP A 68 -25.28 12.67 19.63
C ASP A 68 -24.33 12.12 20.72
N LEU A 69 -23.02 12.25 20.51
CA LEU A 69 -22.01 11.79 21.46
C LEU A 69 -21.64 12.83 22.54
N GLY A 70 -22.00 14.09 22.35
CA GLY A 70 -21.85 15.17 23.35
C GLY A 70 -20.40 15.47 23.79
N GLY A 71 -19.40 15.12 22.96
CA GLY A 71 -17.98 15.24 23.29
C GLY A 71 -17.20 16.13 22.32
N ALA A 72 -16.03 15.66 21.91
CA ALA A 72 -15.17 16.35 20.95
C ALA A 72 -15.82 16.45 19.55
N LYS A 73 -15.44 17.49 18.79
CA LYS A 73 -15.83 17.61 17.38
C LYS A 73 -15.24 16.47 16.56
N ILE A 74 -16.09 15.72 15.84
CA ILE A 74 -15.71 14.55 15.04
C ILE A 74 -15.56 14.94 13.59
N TYR A 75 -14.40 14.69 13.03
CA TYR A 75 -14.10 14.86 11.61
C TYR A 75 -13.74 13.53 10.99
N LEU A 76 -14.31 13.23 9.84
CA LEU A 76 -14.04 12.03 9.06
C LEU A 76 -13.05 12.35 7.95
N LYS A 77 -11.93 11.64 7.91
CA LYS A 77 -11.02 11.66 6.76
C LYS A 77 -11.52 10.62 5.76
N ARG A 78 -12.18 11.10 4.71
CA ARG A 78 -12.97 10.29 3.78
C ARG A 78 -12.10 9.56 2.75
N GLU A 79 -11.30 8.59 3.19
CA GLU A 79 -10.50 7.74 2.29
C GLU A 79 -11.35 6.69 1.55
N ASP A 80 -12.57 6.47 1.99
CA ASP A 80 -13.62 5.71 1.31
C ASP A 80 -14.07 6.35 -0.01
N LEU A 81 -13.81 7.64 -0.21
CA LEU A 81 -14.09 8.36 -1.46
C LEU A 81 -12.93 8.29 -2.48
N ASN A 82 -11.83 7.67 -2.13
CA ASN A 82 -10.78 7.41 -3.11
C ASN A 82 -11.28 6.41 -4.16
N HIS A 83 -10.73 6.48 -5.35
CA HIS A 83 -10.94 5.43 -6.35
C HIS A 83 -10.64 4.04 -5.76
N THR A 84 -11.45 3.04 -6.01
CA THR A 84 -11.50 1.71 -5.36
C THR A 84 -12.14 1.66 -3.96
N GLY A 85 -12.48 2.79 -3.34
CA GLY A 85 -13.23 2.85 -2.09
C GLY A 85 -12.39 2.66 -0.82
N SER A 86 -11.06 2.77 -0.89
CA SER A 86 -10.21 2.61 0.30
C SER A 86 -8.89 3.39 0.22
N HIS A 87 -8.21 3.49 1.37
CA HIS A 87 -6.88 4.12 1.48
C HIS A 87 -5.76 3.30 0.80
N LYS A 88 -5.98 2.03 0.48
CA LYS A 88 -4.94 1.13 -0.05
C LYS A 88 -4.33 1.62 -1.35
N LEU A 89 -5.14 2.24 -2.19
CA LEU A 89 -4.69 2.78 -3.47
C LEU A 89 -3.54 3.80 -3.33
N ASN A 90 -3.52 4.57 -2.23
CA ASN A 90 -2.50 5.57 -1.98
C ASN A 90 -1.09 4.98 -1.88
N ASN A 91 -0.98 3.87 -1.17
CA ASN A 91 0.27 3.15 -1.03
C ASN A 91 0.66 2.43 -2.33
N VAL A 92 -0.30 1.74 -2.92
CA VAL A 92 -0.08 0.92 -4.13
C VAL A 92 0.48 1.76 -5.27
N ILE A 93 -0.08 2.95 -5.53
CA ILE A 93 0.33 3.77 -6.66
C ILE A 93 1.80 4.19 -6.59
N GLY A 94 2.30 4.52 -5.39
CA GLY A 94 3.70 4.87 -5.20
C GLY A 94 4.65 3.69 -5.36
N GLN A 95 4.30 2.51 -4.82
CA GLN A 95 5.07 1.30 -5.01
C GLN A 95 5.10 0.87 -6.49
N MET A 96 3.97 0.93 -7.17
CA MET A 96 3.86 0.57 -8.58
C MET A 96 4.64 1.51 -9.49
N LEU A 97 4.60 2.82 -9.22
CA LEU A 97 5.39 3.78 -9.97
C LEU A 97 6.89 3.54 -9.78
N LEU A 98 7.30 3.21 -8.55
CA LEU A 98 8.69 2.84 -8.26
C LEU A 98 9.08 1.55 -9.00
N ALA A 99 8.24 0.52 -8.96
CA ALA A 99 8.46 -0.75 -9.67
C ALA A 99 8.63 -0.52 -11.19
N LYS A 100 7.80 0.35 -11.77
CA LYS A 100 7.92 0.74 -13.17
C LYS A 100 9.27 1.42 -13.48
N ARG A 101 9.75 2.30 -12.60
CA ARG A 101 11.09 2.94 -12.72
C ARG A 101 12.24 1.94 -12.56
N MET A 102 12.02 0.85 -11.84
CA MET A 102 12.97 -0.28 -11.74
C MET A 102 12.93 -1.20 -12.96
N GLY A 103 12.04 -0.98 -13.93
CA GLY A 103 11.88 -1.84 -15.10
C GLY A 103 11.14 -3.14 -14.83
N LYS A 104 10.44 -3.25 -13.70
CA LYS A 104 9.62 -4.43 -13.39
C LYS A 104 8.38 -4.44 -14.29
N THR A 105 8.04 -5.62 -14.80
CA THR A 105 6.90 -5.84 -15.72
C THR A 105 5.75 -6.58 -15.05
N ARG A 106 6.02 -7.19 -13.90
CA ARG A 106 5.07 -7.97 -13.12
C ARG A 106 5.03 -7.50 -11.68
N VAL A 107 3.87 -7.59 -11.07
CA VAL A 107 3.68 -7.35 -9.64
C VAL A 107 2.92 -8.49 -8.99
N ILE A 108 3.25 -8.74 -7.73
CA ILE A 108 2.51 -9.66 -6.87
C ILE A 108 2.07 -8.94 -5.60
N ALA A 109 0.96 -9.37 -5.03
CA ALA A 109 0.46 -8.85 -3.76
C ALA A 109 -0.21 -9.95 -2.94
N GLU A 110 -0.20 -9.79 -1.62
CA GLU A 110 -1.07 -10.50 -0.70
C GLU A 110 -2.35 -9.71 -0.45
N THR A 111 -3.42 -10.39 -0.10
CA THR A 111 -4.62 -9.72 0.38
C THR A 111 -5.45 -10.64 1.29
N GLY A 112 -6.12 -10.07 2.30
CA GLY A 112 -7.11 -10.75 3.15
C GLY A 112 -8.51 -10.31 2.75
N ALA A 113 -8.96 -9.13 3.21
CA ALA A 113 -10.28 -8.59 2.85
C ALA A 113 -10.43 -8.17 1.37
N GLY A 114 -9.40 -8.32 0.54
CA GLY A 114 -9.45 -8.06 -0.89
C GLY A 114 -9.12 -6.62 -1.30
N GLN A 115 -9.19 -5.63 -0.42
CA GLN A 115 -9.01 -4.21 -0.77
C GLN A 115 -7.62 -3.89 -1.31
N HIS A 116 -6.57 -4.51 -0.75
CA HIS A 116 -5.20 -4.34 -1.25
C HIS A 116 -5.03 -4.99 -2.62
N GLY A 117 -5.55 -6.19 -2.82
CA GLY A 117 -5.55 -6.88 -4.10
C GLY A 117 -6.27 -6.08 -5.19
N VAL A 118 -7.48 -5.57 -4.91
CA VAL A 118 -8.23 -4.72 -5.84
C VAL A 118 -7.43 -3.45 -6.19
N ALA A 119 -6.81 -2.79 -5.20
CA ALA A 119 -6.00 -1.61 -5.46
C ALA A 119 -4.78 -1.95 -6.35
N THR A 120 -4.09 -3.06 -6.08
CA THR A 120 -2.94 -3.52 -6.88
C THR A 120 -3.35 -3.87 -8.30
N ALA A 121 -4.43 -4.65 -8.47
CA ALA A 121 -4.97 -4.98 -9.79
C ALA A 121 -5.37 -3.73 -10.60
N THR A 122 -5.98 -2.74 -9.93
CA THR A 122 -6.38 -1.47 -10.56
C THR A 122 -5.17 -0.70 -11.11
N ILE A 123 -4.11 -0.56 -10.33
CA ILE A 123 -2.92 0.17 -10.78
C ILE A 123 -2.09 -0.66 -11.78
N ALA A 124 -2.07 -1.99 -11.64
CA ALA A 124 -1.44 -2.86 -12.61
C ALA A 124 -2.11 -2.72 -14.00
N ALA A 125 -3.44 -2.73 -14.05
CA ALA A 125 -4.18 -2.47 -15.28
C ALA A 125 -3.88 -1.07 -15.86
N LEU A 126 -3.84 -0.04 -15.00
CA LEU A 126 -3.48 1.33 -15.44
C LEU A 126 -2.07 1.41 -16.04
N MET A 127 -1.11 0.69 -15.48
CA MET A 127 0.31 0.74 -15.89
C MET A 127 0.70 -0.32 -16.92
N GLY A 128 -0.23 -1.22 -17.30
CA GLY A 128 0.02 -2.32 -18.25
C GLY A 128 0.97 -3.38 -17.70
N MET A 129 0.91 -3.67 -16.40
CA MET A 129 1.76 -4.66 -15.72
C MET A 129 0.98 -5.96 -15.46
N GLU A 130 1.66 -7.10 -15.55
CA GLU A 130 1.13 -8.39 -15.10
C GLU A 130 0.88 -8.34 -13.58
N CYS A 131 -0.27 -8.86 -13.12
CA CYS A 131 -0.65 -8.81 -11.72
C CYS A 131 -1.12 -10.18 -11.24
N GLU A 132 -0.50 -10.68 -10.17
CA GLU A 132 -0.97 -11.87 -9.47
C GLU A 132 -1.21 -11.56 -7.99
N VAL A 133 -2.31 -12.04 -7.46
CA VAL A 133 -2.73 -11.77 -6.08
C VAL A 133 -2.93 -13.07 -5.33
N TYR A 134 -2.27 -13.20 -4.18
CA TYR A 134 -2.38 -14.33 -3.28
C TYR A 134 -3.38 -14.02 -2.18
N MET A 135 -4.37 -14.90 -2.02
CA MET A 135 -5.45 -14.69 -1.06
C MET A 135 -5.82 -16.02 -0.41
N GLY A 136 -6.05 -16.05 0.89
CA GLY A 136 -6.49 -17.27 1.56
C GLY A 136 -7.76 -17.81 0.94
N ALA A 137 -7.87 -19.12 0.76
CA ALA A 137 -9.04 -19.73 0.11
C ALA A 137 -10.34 -19.38 0.84
N GLU A 138 -10.32 -19.37 2.17
CA GLU A 138 -11.46 -18.96 3.00
C GLU A 138 -11.83 -17.49 2.78
N ASP A 139 -10.82 -16.62 2.64
CA ASP A 139 -11.02 -15.21 2.33
C ASP A 139 -11.55 -15.00 0.91
N CYS A 140 -11.14 -15.81 -0.08
CA CYS A 140 -11.66 -15.76 -1.44
C CYS A 140 -13.18 -16.01 -1.47
N GLU A 141 -13.66 -16.99 -0.71
CA GLU A 141 -15.09 -17.27 -0.62
C GLU A 141 -15.86 -16.12 0.04
N ARG A 142 -15.36 -15.62 1.17
CA ARG A 142 -15.97 -14.50 1.91
C ARG A 142 -16.00 -13.20 1.10
N GLN A 143 -15.01 -12.98 0.26
CA GLN A 143 -14.79 -11.74 -0.49
C GLN A 143 -14.89 -11.96 -2.01
N ALA A 144 -15.77 -12.85 -2.46
CA ALA A 144 -15.92 -13.23 -3.87
C ALA A 144 -16.12 -12.02 -4.80
N LEU A 145 -16.78 -10.94 -4.34
CA LEU A 145 -16.93 -9.71 -5.10
C LEU A 145 -15.58 -9.02 -5.37
N ASN A 146 -14.68 -9.03 -4.40
CA ASN A 146 -13.35 -8.44 -4.60
C ASN A 146 -12.47 -9.34 -5.48
N VAL A 147 -12.61 -10.67 -5.40
CA VAL A 147 -11.97 -11.60 -6.34
C VAL A 147 -12.43 -11.30 -7.76
N TYR A 148 -13.73 -11.21 -8.00
CA TYR A 148 -14.29 -10.86 -9.31
C TYR A 148 -13.77 -9.52 -9.83
N ARG A 149 -13.65 -8.50 -8.98
CA ARG A 149 -13.09 -7.20 -9.37
C ARG A 149 -11.63 -7.30 -9.82
N MET A 150 -10.80 -8.08 -9.10
CA MET A 150 -9.40 -8.29 -9.46
C MET A 150 -9.28 -9.00 -10.81
N GLU A 151 -10.07 -10.05 -11.04
CA GLU A 151 -10.07 -10.81 -12.29
C GLU A 151 -10.58 -9.97 -13.48
N LEU A 152 -11.61 -9.15 -13.25
CA LEU A 152 -12.13 -8.21 -14.27
C LEU A 152 -11.06 -7.19 -14.71
N LEU A 153 -10.16 -6.81 -13.80
CA LEU A 153 -9.02 -5.93 -14.08
C LEU A 153 -7.82 -6.67 -14.71
N GLY A 154 -7.94 -7.96 -14.97
CA GLY A 154 -6.91 -8.78 -15.59
C GLY A 154 -5.90 -9.37 -14.61
N ALA A 155 -6.09 -9.23 -13.30
CA ALA A 155 -5.25 -9.88 -12.32
C ALA A 155 -5.62 -11.36 -12.16
N LYS A 156 -4.62 -12.19 -11.89
CA LYS A 156 -4.81 -13.60 -11.56
C LYS A 156 -4.83 -13.77 -10.05
N VAL A 157 -5.93 -14.31 -9.53
CA VAL A 157 -6.06 -14.57 -8.09
C VAL A 157 -5.72 -16.02 -7.80
N HIS A 158 -4.83 -16.23 -6.82
CA HIS A 158 -4.39 -17.56 -6.36
C HIS A 158 -4.95 -17.85 -4.97
N PRO A 159 -5.96 -18.75 -4.86
CA PRO A 159 -6.44 -19.20 -3.56
C PRO A 159 -5.35 -20.03 -2.84
N VAL A 160 -4.99 -19.60 -1.64
CA VAL A 160 -3.99 -20.29 -0.81
C VAL A 160 -4.70 -21.18 0.19
N THR A 161 -4.46 -22.49 0.10
CA THR A 161 -5.10 -23.52 0.93
C THR A 161 -4.20 -24.03 2.06
N THR A 162 -2.95 -23.59 2.14
CA THR A 162 -2.00 -23.99 3.18
C THR A 162 -2.30 -23.33 4.51
N GLY A 163 -1.86 -23.93 5.61
CA GLY A 163 -1.98 -23.37 6.95
C GLY A 163 -3.44 -23.15 7.37
N THR A 164 -3.78 -21.92 7.74
CA THR A 164 -5.14 -21.51 8.12
C THR A 164 -5.93 -20.93 6.96
N SER A 165 -5.39 -20.96 5.74
CA SER A 165 -6.01 -20.41 4.52
C SER A 165 -6.38 -18.91 4.65
N THR A 166 -5.58 -18.14 5.38
CA THR A 166 -5.81 -16.73 5.68
C THR A 166 -4.68 -15.83 5.19
N LEU A 167 -4.75 -14.53 5.48
CA LEU A 167 -3.77 -13.52 5.08
C LEU A 167 -2.31 -13.91 5.39
N LYS A 168 -2.03 -14.56 6.54
CA LYS A 168 -0.67 -14.98 6.90
C LYS A 168 -0.10 -15.95 5.86
N ASP A 169 -0.92 -16.89 5.42
CA ASP A 169 -0.50 -17.91 4.45
C ASP A 169 -0.37 -17.32 3.06
N ALA A 170 -1.23 -16.35 2.72
CA ALA A 170 -1.13 -15.56 1.50
C ALA A 170 0.19 -14.77 1.43
N VAL A 171 0.62 -14.14 2.53
CA VAL A 171 1.93 -13.46 2.63
C VAL A 171 3.07 -14.45 2.39
N SER A 172 3.00 -15.63 3.02
CA SER A 172 4.05 -16.65 2.88
C SER A 172 4.15 -17.18 1.45
N GLU A 173 3.02 -17.34 0.76
CA GLU A 173 3.00 -17.78 -0.62
C GLU A 173 3.51 -16.69 -1.58
N ALA A 174 3.10 -15.44 -1.38
CA ALA A 174 3.60 -14.32 -2.15
C ALA A 174 5.14 -14.17 -2.03
N LEU A 175 5.70 -14.37 -0.83
CA LEU A 175 7.16 -14.34 -0.63
C LEU A 175 7.87 -15.51 -1.34
N ARG A 176 7.28 -16.71 -1.34
CA ARG A 176 7.82 -17.85 -2.10
C ARG A 176 7.83 -17.57 -3.59
N GLU A 177 6.73 -17.06 -4.11
CA GLU A 177 6.64 -16.71 -5.53
C GLU A 177 7.61 -15.58 -5.90
N TRP A 178 7.78 -14.59 -5.04
CA TRP A 178 8.74 -13.53 -5.28
C TRP A 178 10.17 -14.06 -5.43
N THR A 179 10.53 -15.08 -4.64
CA THR A 179 11.84 -15.75 -4.73
C THR A 179 12.07 -16.38 -6.11
N ASN A 180 11.01 -16.87 -6.76
CA ASN A 180 11.10 -17.53 -8.07
C ASN A 180 11.36 -16.53 -9.23
N ARG A 181 10.83 -15.30 -9.14
CA ARG A 181 10.83 -14.33 -10.24
C ARG A 181 11.15 -12.90 -9.80
N MET A 182 12.12 -12.72 -8.89
CA MET A 182 12.46 -11.39 -8.36
C MET A 182 13.05 -10.43 -9.41
N SER A 183 13.62 -10.93 -10.51
CA SER A 183 14.26 -10.11 -11.54
C SER A 183 13.26 -9.19 -12.27
N ASP A 184 12.06 -9.67 -12.56
CA ASP A 184 11.03 -8.96 -13.31
C ASP A 184 9.81 -8.57 -12.45
N THR A 185 9.77 -9.02 -11.20
CA THR A 185 8.61 -8.92 -10.31
C THR A 185 8.90 -8.02 -9.11
N HIS A 186 7.95 -7.15 -8.79
CA HIS A 186 7.93 -6.39 -7.53
C HIS A 186 6.82 -6.90 -6.62
N TYR A 187 7.14 -7.08 -5.34
CA TYR A 187 6.16 -7.40 -4.31
C TYR A 187 5.57 -6.11 -3.73
N VAL A 188 4.28 -5.88 -4.01
CA VAL A 188 3.53 -4.72 -3.53
C VAL A 188 2.97 -5.02 -2.14
N LEU A 189 3.65 -4.53 -1.09
CA LEU A 189 3.28 -4.80 0.29
C LEU A 189 2.09 -3.93 0.76
N GLY A 190 1.09 -4.57 1.36
CA GLY A 190 -0.18 -3.94 1.72
C GLY A 190 -0.18 -3.07 2.98
N SER A 191 0.91 -3.05 3.76
CA SER A 191 1.00 -2.31 5.02
C SER A 191 2.44 -1.91 5.35
N VAL A 192 2.64 -1.15 6.45
CA VAL A 192 3.97 -0.71 6.92
C VAL A 192 4.78 -1.83 7.62
N MET A 193 4.41 -3.07 7.41
CA MET A 193 5.18 -4.23 7.87
C MET A 193 6.31 -4.58 6.88
N GLY A 194 7.13 -5.55 7.24
CA GLY A 194 8.20 -6.04 6.39
C GLY A 194 9.56 -5.46 6.74
N ALA A 195 10.57 -5.96 6.04
CA ALA A 195 11.94 -5.50 6.19
C ALA A 195 12.15 -4.11 5.58
N HIS A 196 13.14 -3.37 6.08
CA HIS A 196 13.60 -2.18 5.39
C HIS A 196 13.93 -2.52 3.91
N PRO A 197 13.49 -1.73 2.90
CA PRO A 197 12.98 -0.35 2.98
C PRO A 197 11.43 -0.22 2.99
N PHE A 198 10.64 -1.29 3.02
CA PHE A 198 9.19 -1.22 2.97
C PHE A 198 8.57 -0.26 3.99
N PRO A 199 9.01 -0.22 5.29
CA PRO A 199 8.50 0.74 6.25
C PRO A 199 8.77 2.20 5.91
N MET A 200 9.70 2.49 4.99
CA MET A 200 9.94 3.83 4.45
C MET A 200 9.09 4.13 3.23
N ILE A 201 8.98 3.16 2.31
CA ILE A 201 8.29 3.33 1.02
C ILE A 201 6.78 3.45 1.21
N VAL A 202 6.19 2.56 2.01
CA VAL A 202 4.73 2.50 2.19
C VAL A 202 4.16 3.82 2.73
N PRO A 203 4.70 4.41 3.82
CA PRO A 203 4.24 5.71 4.29
C PRO A 203 4.53 6.86 3.32
N SER A 204 5.70 6.89 2.68
CA SER A 204 6.06 7.97 1.76
C SER A 204 5.17 8.01 0.52
N SER A 205 4.76 6.84 0.05
CA SER A 205 3.81 6.68 -1.06
C SER A 205 2.38 7.08 -0.68
N ALA A 206 1.98 6.81 0.58
CA ALA A 206 0.63 7.03 1.07
C ALA A 206 0.42 8.42 1.69
N VAL A 207 1.46 9.01 2.27
CA VAL A 207 1.36 10.27 3.02
C VAL A 207 1.75 11.43 2.14
N LYS A 208 0.76 12.12 1.58
CA LYS A 208 0.95 13.54 1.33
C LYS A 208 0.98 14.26 2.67
N ARG A 209 1.96 15.17 2.81
CA ARG A 209 2.03 16.13 3.90
C ARG A 209 0.63 16.65 4.19
N VAL A 210 0.11 16.35 5.35
CA VAL A 210 -1.06 17.04 5.89
C VAL A 210 -0.74 18.52 5.74
N SER A 211 -1.45 19.21 4.86
CA SER A 211 -1.12 20.58 4.52
C SER A 211 -1.01 21.40 5.80
N LYS A 212 -0.08 22.36 5.85
CA LYS A 212 0.09 23.26 7.02
C LYS A 212 -1.23 23.85 7.49
N SER A 213 -2.18 24.08 6.56
CA SER A 213 -3.54 24.58 6.85
C SER A 213 -4.40 23.63 7.69
N LEU A 214 -4.20 22.31 7.58
CA LEU A 214 -4.88 21.33 8.42
C LEU A 214 -4.30 21.27 9.83
N LYS A 215 -2.99 21.41 9.97
CA LYS A 215 -2.33 21.51 11.29
C LYS A 215 -2.76 22.75 12.07
N GLN A 216 -3.17 23.83 11.41
CA GLN A 216 -3.62 25.06 12.04
C GLN A 216 -5.12 25.02 12.43
N LYS A 217 -5.94 24.19 11.81
CA LYS A 217 -7.40 24.17 12.02
C LYS A 217 -7.92 23.02 12.91
N VAL A 218 -7.15 21.96 13.10
CA VAL A 218 -7.60 20.77 13.84
C VAL A 218 -6.48 20.31 14.75
N ASN A 219 -6.75 20.27 16.05
CA ASN A 219 -5.85 19.67 17.03
C ASN A 219 -5.81 18.16 16.74
N CYS A 220 -4.64 17.60 16.42
CA CYS A 220 -4.46 16.24 15.93
C CYS A 220 -5.05 15.12 16.82
N GLN A 221 -5.42 15.43 18.05
CA GLN A 221 -6.07 14.49 18.98
C GLN A 221 -7.55 14.23 18.66
N GLN A 222 -8.14 14.91 17.67
CA GLN A 222 -9.58 14.86 17.35
C GLN A 222 -9.88 14.29 15.97
N LEU A 223 -8.90 13.71 15.28
CA LEU A 223 -9.07 13.11 13.95
C LEU A 223 -9.39 11.62 14.05
N LEU A 224 -10.59 11.24 13.65
CA LEU A 224 -10.94 9.84 13.44
C LEU A 224 -10.65 9.47 11.98
N TRP A 225 -9.78 8.51 11.76
CA TRP A 225 -9.49 7.96 10.44
C TRP A 225 -10.49 6.85 10.14
N LEU A 226 -11.34 7.04 9.14
CA LEU A 226 -12.08 5.96 8.51
C LEU A 226 -11.27 5.44 7.33
N ALA A 227 -10.80 4.21 7.44
CA ALA A 227 -10.18 3.45 6.38
C ALA A 227 -11.25 2.72 5.56
#